data_805f4f83e1f7ca49653af1fe0330093d
#
_entry.id   805f4f83e1f7ca49653af1fe0330093d
#
_cell.length_a   1.000
_cell.length_b   1.000
_cell.length_c   1.000
_cell.angle_alpha   90.00
_cell.angle_beta   90.00
_cell.angle_gamma   90.00
#
_symmetry.space_group_name_H-M   'P 1'
#
loop_
_entity.id
_entity.type
_entity.pdbx_description
1 polymer ?
#
loop_
_entity_poly.entity_id
_entity_poly.type
_entity_poly.pdbx_seq_one_letter_code
_entity_poly.pdbx_strand_id
1 'polypeptide(L)'
;MNVLLSIHPEYAAMIYDGRKKIEFRTTIPRKYNLYEGVAPWDDYIFLYETAPIYAVTGWIKVSDYINVNKIFSGDRQDLKKMIVNDGCMTIEQIKEYKPNLQLWGWHIADAYNFGRKEFITRFSPNEKPPQSWCYTSANILSQICIQFDHFLTNKSYEKEKEIWKKWEKNKGGEKCLL
;
A
#
# COMPACT_ATOMS: atom_id res chain seq x y z
N MET A 1 -11.60 2.46 0.90
CA MET A 1 -11.70 2.07 2.33
C MET A 1 -10.30 2.03 2.91
N ASN A 2 -10.07 2.71 4.02
CA ASN A 2 -8.73 2.94 4.54
C ASN A 2 -8.29 1.85 5.51
N VAL A 3 -6.99 1.62 5.55
CA VAL A 3 -6.34 0.56 6.33
C VAL A 3 -5.27 1.17 7.23
N LEU A 4 -5.10 0.63 8.43
CA LEU A 4 -3.97 0.88 9.31
C LEU A 4 -3.07 -0.36 9.29
N LEU A 5 -1.80 -0.17 8.96
CA LEU A 5 -0.80 -1.22 8.80
C LEU A 5 0.33 -1.02 9.80
N SER A 6 0.58 -2.02 10.65
CA SER A 6 1.76 -2.02 11.53
C SER A 6 3.00 -2.45 10.76
N ILE A 7 4.07 -1.67 10.85
CA ILE A 7 5.32 -1.90 10.12
C ILE A 7 6.52 -1.57 11.01
N HIS A 8 7.64 -2.26 10.83
CA HIS A 8 8.90 -1.88 11.47
C HIS A 8 9.46 -0.60 10.87
N PRO A 9 10.04 0.30 11.69
CA PRO A 9 10.56 1.59 11.23
C PRO A 9 11.56 1.51 10.08
N GLU A 10 12.40 0.48 10.07
CA GLU A 10 13.35 0.24 8.99
C GLU A 10 12.69 0.02 7.64
N TYR A 11 11.58 -0.74 7.59
CA TYR A 11 10.83 -0.96 6.35
C TYR A 11 10.02 0.26 5.95
N ALA A 12 9.45 0.98 6.92
CA ALA A 12 8.77 2.25 6.63
C ALA A 12 9.74 3.26 5.98
N ALA A 13 10.95 3.39 6.51
CA ALA A 13 12.00 4.24 5.94
C ALA A 13 12.34 3.84 4.50
N MET A 14 12.49 2.52 4.22
CA MET A 14 12.75 2.02 2.87
C MET A 14 11.58 2.25 1.90
N ILE A 15 10.35 2.28 2.39
CA ILE A 15 9.17 2.63 1.61
C ILE A 15 9.19 4.12 1.27
N TYR A 16 9.41 4.99 2.25
CA TYR A 16 9.41 6.44 2.05
C TYR A 16 10.54 6.94 1.14
N ASP A 17 11.69 6.25 1.12
CA ASP A 17 12.80 6.57 0.22
C ASP A 17 12.71 5.85 -1.15
N GLY A 18 11.64 5.05 -1.37
CA GLY A 18 11.36 4.39 -2.64
C GLY A 18 12.16 3.12 -2.93
N ARG A 19 13.00 2.65 -1.99
CA ARG A 19 13.75 1.39 -2.15
C ARG A 19 12.84 0.19 -2.06
N LYS A 20 11.91 0.17 -1.08
CA LYS A 20 10.96 -0.92 -0.89
C LYS A 20 9.64 -0.58 -1.57
N LYS A 21 9.35 -1.33 -2.65
CA LYS A 21 8.13 -1.17 -3.46
C LYS A 21 7.14 -2.31 -3.27
N ILE A 22 7.50 -3.35 -2.54
CA ILE A 22 6.61 -4.46 -2.19
C ILE A 22 6.64 -4.69 -0.69
N GLU A 23 5.46 -4.62 -0.06
CA GLU A 23 5.27 -4.99 1.33
C GLU A 23 4.66 -6.39 1.43
N PHE A 24 5.21 -7.25 2.30
CA PHE A 24 4.77 -8.64 2.42
C PHE A 24 3.77 -8.83 3.55
N ARG A 25 2.63 -9.48 3.23
CA ARG A 25 1.56 -9.82 4.20
C ARG A 25 0.95 -11.18 3.89
N THR A 26 0.43 -11.84 4.91
CA THR A 26 -0.25 -13.15 4.74
C THR A 26 -1.70 -13.02 4.27
N THR A 27 -2.26 -11.82 4.32
CA THR A 27 -3.64 -11.53 3.92
C THR A 27 -3.69 -10.20 3.16
N ILE A 28 -4.77 -10.02 2.41
CA ILE A 28 -5.11 -8.77 1.72
C ILE A 28 -6.46 -8.25 2.23
N PRO A 29 -6.73 -6.94 2.13
CA PRO A 29 -8.05 -6.39 2.44
C PRO A 29 -9.14 -7.02 1.55
N ARG A 30 -10.17 -7.62 2.15
CA ARG A 30 -11.19 -8.45 1.44
C ARG A 30 -12.10 -7.71 0.47
N LYS A 31 -12.16 -6.38 0.54
CA LYS A 31 -13.01 -5.58 -0.36
C LYS A 31 -12.33 -5.23 -1.69
N TYR A 32 -11.18 -5.79 -1.95
CA TYR A 32 -10.57 -5.72 -3.27
C TYR A 32 -11.24 -6.74 -4.20
N ASN A 33 -12.28 -6.28 -4.87
CA ASN A 33 -12.88 -7.05 -5.97
C ASN A 33 -12.10 -6.69 -7.23
N LEU A 34 -11.09 -7.46 -7.54
CA LEU A 34 -10.25 -7.32 -8.76
C LEU A 34 -11.09 -7.35 -10.06
N TYR A 35 -12.38 -7.74 -9.96
CA TYR A 35 -13.28 -7.90 -11.11
C TYR A 35 -14.17 -6.68 -11.40
N GLU A 36 -14.27 -5.70 -10.52
CA GLU A 36 -15.21 -4.58 -10.71
C GLU A 36 -14.59 -3.32 -11.29
N GLY A 37 -13.31 -3.34 -11.69
CA GLY A 37 -12.68 -2.21 -12.39
C GLY A 37 -12.65 -0.89 -11.59
N VAL A 38 -12.99 -0.95 -10.31
CA VAL A 38 -12.86 0.19 -9.41
C VAL A 38 -11.40 0.32 -9.05
N ALA A 39 -10.77 1.33 -9.57
CA ALA A 39 -9.38 1.62 -9.27
C ALA A 39 -9.22 1.82 -7.75
N PRO A 40 -8.26 1.15 -7.12
CA PRO A 40 -8.01 1.23 -5.67
C PRO A 40 -7.41 2.57 -5.23
N TRP A 41 -7.43 3.57 -6.09
CA TRP A 41 -6.73 4.85 -5.96
C TRP A 41 -7.21 5.72 -4.79
N ASP A 42 -8.38 5.43 -4.24
CA ASP A 42 -8.97 6.23 -3.15
C ASP A 42 -8.69 5.67 -1.75
N ASP A 43 -8.06 4.47 -1.67
CA ASP A 43 -7.80 3.84 -0.38
C ASP A 43 -6.39 4.16 0.11
N TYR A 44 -6.31 4.76 1.29
CA TYR A 44 -5.05 5.01 1.98
C TYR A 44 -4.75 3.88 2.95
N ILE A 45 -3.49 3.43 2.95
CA ILE A 45 -2.95 2.51 3.94
C ILE A 45 -1.99 3.31 4.82
N PHE A 46 -2.45 3.64 6.03
CA PHE A 46 -1.64 4.38 7.00
C PHE A 46 -0.61 3.47 7.64
N LEU A 47 0.62 3.95 7.74
CA LEU A 47 1.73 3.21 8.31
C LEU A 47 1.90 3.57 9.79
N TYR A 48 1.61 2.60 10.66
CA TYR A 48 1.95 2.67 12.08
C TYR A 48 3.32 2.03 12.27
N GLU A 49 4.31 2.84 12.56
CA GLU A 49 5.64 2.34 12.91
C GLU A 49 5.64 1.79 14.34
N THR A 50 6.08 0.53 14.49
CA THR A 50 6.20 -0.14 15.78
C THR A 50 7.34 0.44 16.62
N ALA A 51 7.79 -0.28 17.65
CA ALA A 51 8.92 0.14 18.49
C ALA A 51 10.15 0.53 17.64
N PRO A 52 10.86 1.58 17.99
CA PRO A 52 10.68 2.52 19.13
C PRO A 52 9.83 3.76 18.79
N ILE A 53 9.21 3.81 17.62
CA ILE A 53 8.50 5.00 17.10
C ILE A 53 7.10 5.14 17.69
N TYR A 54 6.31 4.05 17.73
CA TYR A 54 4.94 3.95 18.27
C TYR A 54 3.98 5.04 17.75
N ALA A 55 3.98 5.33 16.47
CA ALA A 55 3.17 6.38 15.87
C ALA A 55 2.80 6.07 14.41
N VAL A 56 1.75 6.72 13.93
CA VAL A 56 1.46 6.78 12.49
C VAL A 56 2.31 7.88 11.86
N THR A 57 3.09 7.54 10.85
CA THR A 57 4.09 8.44 10.27
C THR A 57 3.84 8.80 8.83
N GLY A 58 2.91 8.12 8.17
CA GLY A 58 2.58 8.39 6.78
C GLY A 58 1.54 7.43 6.22
N TRP A 59 1.47 7.37 4.91
CA TRP A 59 0.59 6.46 4.19
C TRP A 59 1.25 5.92 2.92
N ILE A 60 0.69 4.83 2.40
CA ILE A 60 0.98 4.27 1.07
C ILE A 60 -0.31 4.08 0.29
N LYS A 61 -0.19 4.05 -1.04
CA LYS A 61 -1.20 3.53 -1.96
C LYS A 61 -0.69 2.25 -2.60
N VAL A 62 -1.56 1.26 -2.73
CA VAL A 62 -1.22 -0.05 -3.32
C VAL A 62 -1.93 -0.19 -4.65
N SER A 63 -1.16 -0.50 -5.71
CA SER A 63 -1.69 -0.68 -7.06
C SER A 63 -2.14 -2.11 -7.34
N ASP A 64 -1.52 -3.09 -6.68
CA ASP A 64 -1.80 -4.51 -6.94
C ASP A 64 -1.39 -5.40 -5.76
N TYR A 65 -1.97 -6.60 -5.71
CA TYR A 65 -1.67 -7.65 -4.75
C TYR A 65 -1.13 -8.89 -5.47
N ILE A 66 0.15 -9.16 -5.29
CA ILE A 66 0.89 -10.22 -5.96
C ILE A 66 0.86 -11.48 -5.11
N ASN A 67 0.38 -12.60 -5.67
CA ASN A 67 0.50 -13.91 -5.02
C ASN A 67 1.94 -14.43 -5.12
N VAL A 68 2.71 -14.24 -4.05
CA VAL A 68 4.15 -14.57 -4.01
C VAL A 68 4.39 -16.07 -4.12
N ASN A 69 3.59 -16.88 -3.42
CA ASN A 69 3.74 -18.35 -3.48
C ASN A 69 3.55 -18.89 -4.90
N LYS A 70 2.55 -18.37 -5.64
CA LYS A 70 2.31 -18.75 -7.03
C LYS A 70 3.48 -18.39 -7.95
N ILE A 71 4.11 -17.24 -7.74
CA ILE A 71 5.28 -16.84 -8.54
C ILE A 71 6.50 -17.70 -8.18
N PHE A 72 6.70 -17.99 -6.90
CA PHE A 72 7.86 -18.78 -6.45
C PHE A 72 7.74 -20.25 -6.81
N SER A 73 6.53 -20.81 -7.00
CA SER A 73 6.32 -22.16 -7.50
C SER A 73 6.45 -22.29 -9.03
N GLY A 74 6.39 -21.19 -9.76
CA GLY A 74 6.54 -21.16 -11.22
C GLY A 74 7.98 -20.91 -11.68
N ASP A 75 8.19 -20.82 -13.00
CA ASP A 75 9.51 -20.69 -13.63
C ASP A 75 9.92 -19.24 -13.97
N ARG A 76 9.09 -18.25 -13.61
CA ARG A 76 9.31 -16.83 -13.92
C ARG A 76 10.41 -16.22 -13.04
N GLN A 77 11.67 -16.43 -13.46
CA GLN A 77 12.84 -15.92 -12.72
C GLN A 77 12.92 -14.39 -12.72
N ASP A 78 12.42 -13.72 -13.76
CA ASP A 78 12.27 -12.27 -13.86
C ASP A 78 11.40 -11.71 -12.73
N LEU A 79 10.22 -12.31 -12.50
CA LEU A 79 9.31 -11.90 -11.43
C LEU A 79 9.86 -12.20 -10.03
N LYS A 80 10.55 -13.33 -9.87
CA LYS A 80 11.21 -13.66 -8.57
C LYS A 80 12.26 -12.61 -8.22
N LYS A 81 13.09 -12.21 -9.20
CA LYS A 81 14.09 -11.15 -9.00
C LYS A 81 13.45 -9.80 -8.66
N MET A 82 12.39 -9.44 -9.36
CA MET A 82 11.62 -8.22 -9.07
C MET A 82 11.10 -8.24 -7.63
N ILE A 83 10.45 -9.33 -7.20
CA ILE A 83 9.88 -9.44 -5.85
C ILE A 83 10.98 -9.33 -4.77
N VAL A 84 12.13 -9.93 -4.99
CA VAL A 84 13.29 -9.87 -4.08
C VAL A 84 13.81 -8.43 -3.99
N ASN A 85 14.06 -7.80 -5.12
CA ASN A 85 14.62 -6.45 -5.16
C ASN A 85 13.65 -5.40 -4.60
N ASP A 86 12.40 -5.40 -5.09
CA ASP A 86 11.38 -4.43 -4.69
C ASP A 86 10.84 -4.70 -3.28
N GLY A 87 10.98 -5.93 -2.79
CA GLY A 87 10.62 -6.32 -1.42
C GLY A 87 11.72 -6.04 -0.40
N CYS A 88 12.95 -5.75 -0.86
CA CYS A 88 14.13 -5.60 0.01
C CYS A 88 14.34 -6.78 0.97
N MET A 89 14.12 -8.00 0.48
CA MET A 89 14.30 -9.25 1.22
C MET A 89 15.00 -10.30 0.34
N THR A 90 15.78 -11.20 0.95
CA THR A 90 16.36 -12.32 0.21
C THR A 90 15.32 -13.42 -0.08
N ILE A 91 15.62 -14.32 -1.00
CA ILE A 91 14.74 -15.47 -1.30
C ILE A 91 14.53 -16.33 -0.04
N GLU A 92 15.57 -16.53 0.75
CA GLU A 92 15.54 -17.28 1.99
C GLU A 92 14.61 -16.62 3.01
N GLN A 93 14.75 -15.32 3.23
CA GLN A 93 13.88 -14.54 4.11
C GLN A 93 12.41 -14.60 3.67
N ILE A 94 12.13 -14.52 2.36
CA ILE A 94 10.77 -14.62 1.82
C ILE A 94 10.19 -16.02 2.07
N LYS A 95 10.98 -17.09 1.88
CA LYS A 95 10.55 -18.47 2.12
C LYS A 95 10.31 -18.77 3.60
N GLU A 96 11.13 -18.18 4.47
CA GLU A 96 11.03 -18.32 5.92
C GLU A 96 9.94 -17.44 6.54
N TYR A 97 9.48 -16.45 5.80
CA TYR A 97 8.42 -15.55 6.27
C TYR A 97 7.09 -16.30 6.34
N LYS A 98 6.76 -16.82 7.55
CA LYS A 98 5.53 -17.61 7.80
C LYS A 98 5.33 -18.73 6.77
N PRO A 99 6.20 -19.75 6.72
CA PRO A 99 6.33 -20.72 5.62
C PRO A 99 5.06 -21.51 5.30
N ASN A 100 4.13 -21.65 6.24
CA ASN A 100 2.88 -22.41 6.07
C ASN A 100 1.68 -21.55 5.68
N LEU A 101 1.89 -20.26 5.40
CA LEU A 101 0.81 -19.34 5.06
C LEU A 101 0.96 -18.82 3.64
N GLN A 102 -0.18 -18.42 3.06
CA GLN A 102 -0.19 -17.68 1.81
C GLN A 102 0.51 -16.34 2.01
N LEU A 103 1.46 -16.02 1.14
CA LEU A 103 2.17 -14.75 1.14
C LEU A 103 1.72 -13.88 -0.03
N TRP A 104 1.40 -12.64 0.28
CA TRP A 104 1.03 -11.61 -0.67
C TRP A 104 2.04 -10.48 -0.65
N GLY A 105 2.44 -10.03 -1.84
CA GLY A 105 3.19 -8.80 -2.02
C GLY A 105 2.21 -7.67 -2.35
N TRP A 106 2.16 -6.65 -1.51
CA TRP A 106 1.39 -5.43 -1.75
C TRP A 106 2.27 -4.48 -2.54
N HIS A 107 1.99 -4.32 -3.83
CA HIS A 107 2.78 -3.45 -4.71
C HIS A 107 2.45 -1.99 -4.47
N ILE A 108 3.42 -1.23 -3.95
CA ILE A 108 3.29 0.18 -3.54
C ILE A 108 3.42 1.06 -4.77
N ALA A 109 2.37 1.81 -5.07
CA ALA A 109 2.34 2.77 -6.17
C ALA A 109 2.82 4.15 -5.72
N ASP A 110 2.51 4.52 -4.46
CA ASP A 110 2.84 5.83 -3.92
C ASP A 110 3.04 5.74 -2.41
N ALA A 111 3.85 6.63 -1.85
CA ALA A 111 4.12 6.71 -0.42
C ALA A 111 4.35 8.15 0.02
N TYR A 112 3.85 8.51 1.18
CA TYR A 112 4.02 9.83 1.75
C TYR A 112 4.37 9.78 3.23
N ASN A 113 5.46 10.42 3.61
CA ASN A 113 5.87 10.61 5.00
C ASN A 113 5.33 11.94 5.50
N PHE A 114 4.63 11.94 6.61
CA PHE A 114 4.07 13.16 7.23
C PHE A 114 5.14 14.14 7.75
N GLY A 115 6.38 13.68 7.92
CA GLY A 115 7.43 14.45 8.59
C GLY A 115 7.18 14.67 10.09
N ARG A 116 6.14 14.03 10.64
CA ARG A 116 5.74 14.11 12.05
C ARG A 116 5.07 12.81 12.50
N LYS A 117 4.95 12.66 13.82
CA LYS A 117 4.29 11.51 14.45
C LYS A 117 2.85 11.85 14.77
N GLU A 118 1.92 10.98 14.35
CA GLU A 118 0.50 11.09 14.67
C GLU A 118 0.08 9.99 15.66
N PHE A 119 -0.80 10.34 16.60
CA PHE A 119 -1.27 9.40 17.61
C PHE A 119 -2.18 8.34 17.00
N ILE A 120 -1.99 7.09 17.41
CA ILE A 120 -2.78 5.94 16.93
C ILE A 120 -4.27 6.08 17.23
N THR A 121 -4.65 6.79 18.29
CA THR A 121 -6.04 7.05 18.68
C THR A 121 -6.85 7.71 17.57
N ARG A 122 -6.19 8.38 16.64
CA ARG A 122 -6.82 9.00 15.46
C ARG A 122 -7.14 8.00 14.36
N PHE A 123 -6.54 6.81 14.36
CA PHE A 123 -6.60 5.84 13.27
C PHE A 123 -7.22 4.52 13.69
N SER A 124 -7.11 4.14 14.94
CA SER A 124 -7.62 2.88 15.47
C SER A 124 -8.79 3.13 16.42
N PRO A 125 -9.98 2.56 16.15
CA PRO A 125 -11.14 2.70 17.04
C PRO A 125 -10.90 2.10 18.43
N ASN A 126 -9.96 1.18 18.54
CA ASN A 126 -9.59 0.52 19.81
C ASN A 126 -8.34 1.11 20.45
N GLU A 127 -7.80 2.21 19.90
CA GLU A 127 -6.59 2.88 20.37
C GLU A 127 -5.34 1.99 20.45
N LYS A 128 -5.40 0.81 19.81
CA LYS A 128 -4.32 -0.17 19.80
C LYS A 128 -3.83 -0.42 18.38
N PRO A 129 -2.52 -0.61 18.18
CA PRO A 129 -1.99 -1.00 16.88
C PRO A 129 -2.47 -2.41 16.52
N PRO A 130 -2.78 -2.66 15.24
CA PRO A 130 -3.07 -4.01 14.79
C PRO A 130 -1.81 -4.88 14.84
N GLN A 131 -1.96 -6.19 15.01
CA GLN A 131 -0.83 -7.13 14.87
C GLN A 131 -0.22 -7.12 13.47
N SER A 132 -1.03 -6.93 12.46
CA SER A 132 -0.62 -6.84 11.05
C SER A 132 -1.27 -5.61 10.44
N TRP A 133 -2.57 -5.67 10.15
CA TRP A 133 -3.36 -4.55 9.66
C TRP A 133 -4.83 -4.66 10.10
N CYS A 134 -5.55 -3.54 10.07
CA CYS A 134 -6.99 -3.49 10.30
C CYS A 134 -7.62 -2.38 9.45
N TYR A 135 -8.94 -2.42 9.32
CA TYR A 135 -9.67 -1.29 8.74
C TYR A 135 -9.76 -0.13 9.71
N THR A 136 -9.67 1.09 9.16
CA THR A 136 -9.89 2.32 9.94
C THR A 136 -11.30 2.86 9.71
N SER A 137 -11.85 3.60 10.66
CA SER A 137 -13.15 4.28 10.47
C SER A 137 -13.00 5.47 9.52
N ALA A 138 -13.94 5.63 8.59
CA ALA A 138 -13.90 6.68 7.56
C ALA A 138 -13.87 8.12 8.13
N ASN A 139 -14.45 8.36 9.30
CA ASN A 139 -14.57 9.70 9.88
C ASN A 139 -13.25 10.34 10.32
N ILE A 140 -12.25 9.53 10.68
CA ILE A 140 -10.95 10.04 11.12
C ILE A 140 -10.13 10.55 9.91
N LEU A 141 -10.35 9.93 8.77
CA LEU A 141 -9.53 10.11 7.56
C LEU A 141 -9.94 11.34 6.77
N SER A 142 -11.23 11.69 6.75
CA SER A 142 -11.68 12.92 6.10
C SER A 142 -11.08 14.16 6.75
N GLN A 143 -10.90 14.17 8.06
CA GLN A 143 -10.27 15.31 8.75
C GLN A 143 -8.76 15.39 8.53
N ILE A 144 -8.09 14.24 8.40
CA ILE A 144 -6.64 14.20 8.15
C ILE A 144 -6.35 14.50 6.68
N CYS A 145 -7.09 13.91 5.75
CA CYS A 145 -6.95 14.19 4.32
C CYS A 145 -7.23 15.65 4.00
N ILE A 146 -8.27 16.27 4.58
CA ILE A 146 -8.56 17.70 4.36
C ILE A 146 -7.42 18.59 4.86
N GLN A 147 -6.78 18.26 5.97
CA GLN A 147 -5.60 19.01 6.44
C GLN A 147 -4.37 18.78 5.55
N PHE A 148 -4.26 17.62 4.89
CA PHE A 148 -3.15 17.28 4.00
C PHE A 148 -3.39 17.70 2.55
N ASP A 149 -4.62 17.65 2.05
CA ASP A 149 -4.97 18.17 0.71
C ASP A 149 -4.66 19.66 0.57
N HIS A 150 -4.74 20.42 1.66
CA HIS A 150 -4.26 21.81 1.66
C HIS A 150 -2.74 21.93 1.51
N PHE A 151 -1.95 20.90 1.87
CA PHE A 151 -0.49 20.88 1.70
C PHE A 151 -0.04 20.24 0.38
N LEU A 152 -0.84 19.33 -0.17
CA LEU A 152 -0.61 18.69 -1.48
C LEU A 152 -1.11 19.54 -2.65
N THR A 153 -1.58 20.77 -2.35
CA THR A 153 -2.11 21.69 -3.37
C THR A 153 -1.13 21.90 -4.49
N ASN A 154 -1.54 21.50 -5.64
CA ASN A 154 -1.25 21.91 -7.01
C ASN A 154 -0.23 21.13 -7.84
N LYS A 155 0.71 20.36 -7.33
CA LYS A 155 1.63 19.64 -8.23
C LYS A 155 1.33 18.16 -8.44
N SER A 156 0.89 17.45 -7.42
CA SER A 156 0.58 16.02 -7.51
C SER A 156 -0.79 15.79 -8.12
N TYR A 157 -1.80 16.51 -7.65
CA TYR A 157 -3.19 16.39 -8.11
C TYR A 157 -3.36 16.76 -9.60
N GLU A 158 -2.69 17.80 -10.07
CA GLU A 158 -2.73 18.18 -11.51
C GLU A 158 -1.99 17.15 -12.37
N LYS A 159 -0.91 16.57 -11.88
CA LYS A 159 -0.17 15.52 -12.59
C LYS A 159 -0.98 14.20 -12.67
N GLU A 160 -1.66 13.83 -11.60
CA GLU A 160 -2.59 12.68 -11.60
C GLU A 160 -3.79 12.92 -12.51
N LYS A 161 -4.35 14.13 -12.49
CA LYS A 161 -5.45 14.53 -13.39
C LYS A 161 -5.05 14.50 -14.88
N GLU A 162 -3.81 14.85 -15.19
CA GLU A 162 -3.28 14.73 -16.56
C GLU A 162 -3.06 13.28 -16.97
N ILE A 163 -2.57 12.43 -16.05
CA ILE A 163 -2.42 10.99 -16.29
C ILE A 163 -3.80 10.35 -16.51
N TRP A 164 -4.79 10.72 -15.70
CA TRP A 164 -6.17 10.24 -15.83
C TRP A 164 -6.81 10.66 -17.15
N LYS A 165 -6.68 11.93 -17.55
CA LYS A 165 -7.15 12.43 -18.84
C LYS A 165 -6.48 11.73 -20.02
N LYS A 166 -5.19 11.40 -19.93
CA LYS A 166 -4.49 10.62 -20.96
C LYS A 166 -5.00 9.18 -21.03
N TRP A 167 -5.30 8.59 -19.88
CA TRP A 167 -5.82 7.22 -19.81
C TRP A 167 -7.25 7.11 -20.36
N GLU A 168 -8.14 8.05 -20.00
CA GLU A 168 -9.51 8.14 -20.56
C GLU A 168 -9.50 8.35 -22.09
N LYS A 169 -8.58 9.18 -22.57
CA LYS A 169 -8.41 9.41 -24.02
C LYS A 169 -7.97 8.16 -24.78
N ASN A 170 -7.17 7.31 -24.14
CA ASN A 170 -6.71 6.05 -24.74
C ASN A 170 -7.75 4.92 -24.66
N LYS A 171 -8.69 4.96 -23.71
CA LYS A 171 -9.83 4.02 -23.63
C LYS A 171 -10.97 4.32 -24.61
N GLY A 172 -11.01 5.51 -25.17
CA GLY A 172 -12.05 5.92 -26.14
C GLY A 172 -11.97 5.24 -27.51
N GLY A 173 -11.03 4.29 -27.73
CA GLY A 173 -10.83 3.57 -28.99
C GLY A 173 -11.27 2.11 -29.02
N GLU A 174 -11.55 1.48 -27.89
CA GLU A 174 -12.02 0.09 -27.85
C GLU A 174 -13.45 0.01 -27.32
N LYS A 175 -14.44 0.03 -28.22
CA LYS A 175 -15.76 -0.50 -27.97
C LYS A 175 -15.61 -2.00 -27.68
N CYS A 176 -15.81 -2.41 -26.40
CA CYS A 176 -16.10 -3.79 -26.10
C CYS A 176 -17.33 -4.23 -26.91
N LEU A 177 -17.12 -5.05 -27.91
CA LEU A 177 -18.13 -5.94 -28.43
C LEU A 177 -18.26 -7.12 -27.47
N LEU A 178 -19.42 -7.23 -26.85
CA LEU A 178 -20.09 -8.35 -26.18
C LEU A 178 -19.27 -9.60 -25.87
#